data_334f6ebc7ab03cecb832d6aff5ba8516
#
_entry.id   334f6ebc7ab03cecb832d6aff5ba8516
#
_cell.length_a   1.000
_cell.length_b   1.000
_cell.length_c   1.000
_cell.angle_alpha   90.00
_cell.angle_beta   90.00
_cell.angle_gamma   90.00
#
_symmetry.space_group_name_H-M   'P 1'
#
loop_
_entity.id
_entity.type
_entity.pdbx_description
1 polymer ?
#
loop_
_entity_poly.entity_id
_entity_poly.type
_entity_poly.pdbx_seq_one_letter_code
_entity_poly.pdbx_strand_id
1 'polypeptide(L)'
;MTELKEHWPAASSKEPGREQESDELRLQNPNHERAVRIPVDRITLKGDLVVPDPARGIVLFAHGSGSSRHSPRNQYVAQVLQQAGLATLLMDLLTIDEEALDARTAELRFDIELLAHRLVGATNWLSSQPQMAQLPVGYFGASTGAAAALVAAAKLPDLVAAVVSRGGRPDLAGNALRRVVAPTLLIVGGEDLRVLELNWIALAELRAPKKLEIIPGATHLFEEKEALESVAQFAKNWFLLYLFRANQRARTA
;
A
#
# COMPACT_ATOMS: atom_id res chain seq x y z
N MET A 1 -68.42 6.60 28.18
CA MET A 1 -67.05 6.20 28.52
C MET A 1 -66.74 4.94 27.71
N THR A 2 -66.10 5.07 26.57
CA THR A 2 -65.80 3.96 25.68
C THR A 2 -64.33 4.10 25.31
N GLU A 3 -63.52 3.18 25.82
CA GLU A 3 -62.10 3.12 25.53
C GLU A 3 -61.86 2.60 24.10
N LEU A 4 -61.12 3.39 23.32
CA LEU A 4 -60.59 2.99 22.03
C LEU A 4 -59.20 2.38 22.24
N LYS A 5 -59.06 1.07 22.02
CA LYS A 5 -57.78 0.38 21.91
C LYS A 5 -57.24 0.56 20.51
N GLU A 6 -56.14 1.30 20.37
CA GLU A 6 -55.39 1.38 19.14
C GLU A 6 -54.56 0.09 18.93
N HIS A 7 -54.79 -0.53 17.79
CA HIS A 7 -54.03 -1.69 17.30
C HIS A 7 -52.85 -1.20 16.47
N TRP A 8 -51.63 -1.53 16.90
CA TRP A 8 -50.40 -1.33 16.14
C TRP A 8 -50.16 -2.53 15.23
N PRO A 9 -49.92 -2.38 13.91
CA PRO A 9 -49.63 -3.52 13.07
C PRO A 9 -48.18 -3.95 13.22
N ALA A 10 -47.98 -5.27 13.24
CA ALA A 10 -46.73 -5.97 13.40
C ALA A 10 -45.79 -5.78 12.21
N ALA A 11 -44.51 -5.96 12.49
CA ALA A 11 -43.32 -5.84 11.65
C ALA A 11 -43.46 -6.38 10.24
N SER A 12 -43.01 -5.57 9.30
CA SER A 12 -42.79 -5.88 7.89
C SER A 12 -41.64 -6.88 7.74
N SER A 13 -41.90 -7.95 7.04
CA SER A 13 -40.99 -8.97 6.57
C SER A 13 -39.87 -8.38 5.71
N LYS A 14 -38.61 -8.74 6.03
CA LYS A 14 -37.43 -8.46 5.20
C LYS A 14 -37.60 -9.11 3.83
N GLU A 15 -37.47 -8.31 2.78
CA GLU A 15 -37.46 -8.78 1.39
C GLU A 15 -36.10 -9.46 1.09
N PRO A 16 -36.06 -10.70 0.59
CA PRO A 16 -34.82 -11.41 0.27
C PRO A 16 -34.14 -10.97 -1.05
N GLY A 17 -34.67 -9.97 -1.76
CA GLY A 17 -34.17 -9.55 -3.07
C GLY A 17 -33.00 -8.58 -3.09
N ARG A 18 -32.76 -7.84 -1.99
CA ARG A 18 -31.71 -6.80 -1.98
C ARG A 18 -30.28 -7.32 -1.75
N GLU A 19 -30.12 -8.46 -1.13
CA GLU A 19 -28.80 -9.07 -0.91
C GLU A 19 -28.30 -9.80 -2.18
N GLN A 20 -29.17 -10.39 -2.97
CA GLN A 20 -28.81 -11.05 -4.24
C GLN A 20 -28.45 -10.06 -5.34
N GLU A 21 -29.13 -8.91 -5.44
CA GLU A 21 -28.83 -7.86 -6.42
C GLU A 21 -27.49 -7.16 -6.16
N SER A 22 -27.07 -7.06 -4.88
CA SER A 22 -25.74 -6.55 -4.50
C SER A 22 -24.61 -7.52 -4.81
N ASP A 23 -24.86 -8.83 -4.79
CA ASP A 23 -23.87 -9.86 -5.14
C ASP A 23 -23.72 -10.05 -6.65
N GLU A 24 -24.80 -9.91 -7.44
CA GLU A 24 -24.72 -9.96 -8.90
C GLU A 24 -24.01 -8.73 -9.50
N LEU A 25 -24.16 -7.54 -8.93
CA LEU A 25 -23.42 -6.34 -9.31
C LEU A 25 -21.92 -6.43 -8.93
N ARG A 26 -21.55 -7.21 -7.90
CA ARG A 26 -20.16 -7.52 -7.53
C ARG A 26 -19.47 -8.48 -8.51
N LEU A 27 -20.22 -9.33 -9.19
CA LEU A 27 -19.69 -10.27 -10.17
C LEU A 27 -19.37 -9.64 -11.55
N GLN A 28 -19.75 -8.38 -11.79
CA GLN A 28 -19.49 -7.66 -13.04
C GLN A 28 -18.24 -6.78 -13.02
N ASN A 29 -17.52 -6.69 -11.90
CA ASN A 29 -16.26 -5.97 -11.82
C ASN A 29 -15.09 -6.96 -11.98
N PRO A 30 -14.32 -6.93 -13.10
CA PRO A 30 -13.22 -7.87 -13.36
C PRO A 30 -12.08 -7.76 -12.34
N ASN A 31 -12.08 -6.71 -11.54
CA ASN A 31 -11.18 -6.54 -10.41
C ASN A 31 -11.95 -6.80 -9.12
N HIS A 32 -11.71 -7.94 -8.48
CA HIS A 32 -12.31 -8.27 -7.18
C HIS A 32 -11.76 -7.33 -6.09
N GLU A 33 -12.37 -6.15 -5.97
CA GLU A 33 -12.09 -5.23 -4.86
C GLU A 33 -12.76 -5.75 -3.59
N ARG A 34 -11.97 -5.93 -2.53
CA ARG A 34 -12.44 -6.44 -1.24
C ARG A 34 -11.90 -5.59 -0.11
N ALA A 35 -12.77 -5.06 0.73
CA ALA A 35 -12.35 -4.55 2.04
C ALA A 35 -11.89 -5.74 2.90
N VAL A 36 -10.67 -5.64 3.43
CA VAL A 36 -10.05 -6.69 4.22
C VAL A 36 -9.71 -6.21 5.63
N ARG A 37 -9.68 -7.17 6.55
CA ARG A 37 -9.19 -6.99 7.91
C ARG A 37 -7.88 -7.75 8.06
N ILE A 38 -6.83 -7.06 8.42
CA ILE A 38 -5.47 -7.58 8.49
C ILE A 38 -5.08 -7.70 9.97
N PRO A 39 -5.06 -8.92 10.53
CA PRO A 39 -4.61 -9.13 11.90
C PRO A 39 -3.10 -8.94 11.98
N VAL A 40 -2.65 -8.10 12.90
CA VAL A 40 -1.24 -7.90 13.25
C VAL A 40 -1.14 -7.90 14.77
N ASP A 41 -0.58 -8.94 15.34
CA ASP A 41 -0.54 -9.18 16.78
C ASP A 41 -1.93 -9.10 17.44
N ARG A 42 -2.13 -8.07 18.29
CA ARG A 42 -3.38 -7.85 19.03
C ARG A 42 -4.33 -6.84 18.39
N ILE A 43 -3.96 -6.30 17.23
CA ILE A 43 -4.77 -5.31 16.52
C ILE A 43 -5.23 -5.83 15.17
N THR A 44 -6.18 -5.12 14.58
CA THR A 44 -6.67 -5.38 13.23
C THR A 44 -6.61 -4.07 12.43
N LEU A 45 -5.82 -4.08 11.36
CA LEU A 45 -5.75 -2.99 10.40
C LEU A 45 -6.82 -3.14 9.32
N LYS A 46 -7.21 -2.03 8.70
CA LYS A 46 -8.11 -2.02 7.55
C LYS A 46 -7.31 -1.94 6.27
N GLY A 47 -7.78 -2.62 5.21
CA GLY A 47 -7.19 -2.54 3.89
C GLY A 47 -8.22 -2.73 2.79
N ASP A 48 -7.87 -2.27 1.59
CA ASP A 48 -8.61 -2.46 0.35
C ASP A 48 -7.73 -3.27 -0.59
N LEU A 49 -8.12 -4.52 -0.83
CA LEU A 49 -7.38 -5.49 -1.65
C LEU A 49 -8.06 -5.62 -3.01
N VAL A 50 -7.29 -5.40 -4.07
CA VAL A 50 -7.71 -5.64 -5.46
C VAL A 50 -6.80 -6.69 -6.08
N VAL A 51 -7.39 -7.71 -6.69
CA VAL A 51 -6.66 -8.82 -7.30
C VAL A 51 -7.15 -8.99 -8.73
N PRO A 52 -6.40 -8.50 -9.74
CA PRO A 52 -6.66 -8.80 -11.15
C PRO A 52 -6.49 -10.29 -11.44
N ASP A 53 -7.20 -10.81 -12.41
CA ASP A 53 -7.02 -12.18 -12.90
C ASP A 53 -6.48 -12.17 -14.35
N PRO A 54 -5.26 -12.72 -14.59
CA PRO A 54 -4.32 -13.28 -13.61
C PRO A 54 -3.47 -12.20 -12.92
N ALA A 55 -3.22 -12.34 -11.62
CA ALA A 55 -2.25 -11.52 -10.89
C ALA A 55 -0.82 -12.05 -11.06
N ARG A 56 0.14 -11.15 -11.28
CA ARG A 56 1.57 -11.48 -11.50
C ARG A 56 2.47 -11.15 -10.32
N GLY A 57 1.95 -10.48 -9.32
CA GLY A 57 2.60 -10.04 -8.09
C GLY A 57 1.63 -9.18 -7.29
N ILE A 58 2.00 -8.81 -6.09
CA ILE A 58 1.21 -7.96 -5.21
C ILE A 58 2.03 -6.80 -4.66
N VAL A 59 1.45 -5.59 -4.66
CA VAL A 59 2.08 -4.39 -4.12
C VAL A 59 1.29 -3.88 -2.92
N LEU A 60 1.97 -3.80 -1.76
CA LEU A 60 1.42 -3.18 -0.54
C LEU A 60 1.78 -1.70 -0.51
N PHE A 61 0.81 -0.87 -0.16
CA PHE A 61 0.95 0.57 -0.10
C PHE A 61 1.11 1.04 1.34
N ALA A 62 2.24 1.69 1.62
CA ALA A 62 2.53 2.38 2.87
C ALA A 62 2.31 3.89 2.67
N HIS A 63 1.22 4.41 3.19
CA HIS A 63 0.89 5.83 3.09
C HIS A 63 1.80 6.70 3.97
N GLY A 64 1.86 7.99 3.67
CA GLY A 64 2.61 8.98 4.45
C GLY A 64 1.85 9.48 5.68
N SER A 65 2.51 10.32 6.46
CA SER A 65 1.95 11.00 7.64
C SER A 65 0.66 11.74 7.32
N GLY A 66 -0.37 11.58 8.17
CA GLY A 66 -1.66 12.26 8.00
C GLY A 66 -2.46 11.81 6.78
N SER A 67 -2.11 10.65 6.20
CA SER A 67 -2.79 10.02 5.07
C SER A 67 -3.37 8.66 5.49
N SER A 68 -4.04 7.97 4.58
CA SER A 68 -4.65 6.67 4.82
C SER A 68 -4.69 5.84 3.52
N ARG A 69 -5.28 4.65 3.57
CA ARG A 69 -5.57 3.83 2.38
C ARG A 69 -6.44 4.57 1.33
N HIS A 70 -7.16 5.62 1.74
CA HIS A 70 -8.00 6.44 0.87
C HIS A 70 -7.25 7.58 0.16
N SER A 71 -5.93 7.65 0.27
CA SER A 71 -5.12 8.65 -0.46
C SER A 71 -5.43 8.63 -1.97
N PRO A 72 -5.96 9.71 -2.58
CA PRO A 72 -6.28 9.71 -4.01
C PRO A 72 -5.05 9.44 -4.89
N ARG A 73 -3.89 9.93 -4.47
CA ARG A 73 -2.62 9.71 -5.19
C ARG A 73 -2.19 8.23 -5.15
N ASN A 74 -2.32 7.58 -4.01
CA ASN A 74 -1.99 6.15 -3.91
C ASN A 74 -3.02 5.30 -4.66
N GLN A 75 -4.31 5.65 -4.61
CA GLN A 75 -5.36 4.98 -5.39
C GLN A 75 -5.11 5.09 -6.89
N TYR A 76 -4.70 6.27 -7.38
CA TYR A 76 -4.35 6.45 -8.79
C TYR A 76 -3.19 5.52 -9.21
N VAL A 77 -2.09 5.51 -8.45
CA VAL A 77 -0.96 4.61 -8.73
C VAL A 77 -1.40 3.15 -8.67
N ALA A 78 -2.20 2.76 -7.66
CA ALA A 78 -2.72 1.40 -7.54
C ALA A 78 -3.55 0.98 -8.75
N GLN A 79 -4.43 1.85 -9.27
CA GLN A 79 -5.21 1.58 -10.48
C GLN A 79 -4.32 1.31 -11.71
N VAL A 80 -3.23 2.09 -11.89
CA VAL A 80 -2.27 1.85 -12.97
C VAL A 80 -1.55 0.50 -12.82
N LEU A 81 -1.22 0.09 -11.59
CA LEU A 81 -0.63 -1.22 -11.31
C LEU A 81 -1.62 -2.36 -11.55
N GLN A 82 -2.89 -2.20 -11.15
CA GLN A 82 -3.95 -3.18 -11.37
C GLN A 82 -4.19 -3.41 -12.86
N GLN A 83 -4.24 -2.34 -13.66
CA GLN A 83 -4.35 -2.42 -15.12
C GLN A 83 -3.16 -3.16 -15.77
N ALA A 84 -2.02 -3.17 -15.10
CA ALA A 84 -0.83 -3.91 -15.52
C ALA A 84 -0.78 -5.37 -14.99
N GLY A 85 -1.85 -5.85 -14.34
CA GLY A 85 -1.96 -7.21 -13.80
C GLY A 85 -1.21 -7.41 -12.48
N LEU A 86 -1.05 -6.36 -11.68
CA LEU A 86 -0.51 -6.46 -10.32
C LEU A 86 -1.64 -6.30 -9.31
N ALA A 87 -1.72 -7.21 -8.34
CA ALA A 87 -2.58 -7.05 -7.18
C ALA A 87 -2.09 -5.90 -6.31
N THR A 88 -3.00 -5.23 -5.61
CA THR A 88 -2.66 -4.11 -4.73
C THR A 88 -3.37 -4.23 -3.41
N LEU A 89 -2.67 -3.92 -2.32
CA LEU A 89 -3.23 -3.77 -0.98
C LEU A 89 -2.94 -2.35 -0.49
N LEU A 90 -3.97 -1.50 -0.47
CA LEU A 90 -3.93 -0.22 0.22
C LEU A 90 -4.38 -0.46 1.66
N MET A 91 -3.55 -0.11 2.63
CA MET A 91 -3.84 -0.38 4.04
C MET A 91 -3.58 0.84 4.91
N ASP A 92 -4.34 0.96 5.99
CA ASP A 92 -4.03 1.89 7.06
C ASP A 92 -2.88 1.32 7.91
N LEU A 93 -1.88 2.14 8.23
CA LEU A 93 -0.75 1.73 9.05
C LEU A 93 -1.01 1.89 10.56
N LEU A 94 -2.05 2.64 10.90
CA LEU A 94 -2.53 2.86 12.26
C LEU A 94 -3.98 2.42 12.38
N THR A 95 -4.39 2.04 13.58
CA THR A 95 -5.81 1.83 13.90
C THR A 95 -6.52 3.19 14.06
N ILE A 96 -7.84 3.19 14.09
CA ILE A 96 -8.63 4.43 14.30
C ILE A 96 -8.26 5.11 15.63
N ASP A 97 -8.05 4.33 16.69
CA ASP A 97 -7.67 4.87 18.01
C ASP A 97 -6.24 5.44 17.98
N GLU A 98 -5.32 4.76 17.30
CA GLU A 98 -3.96 5.23 17.09
C GLU A 98 -3.92 6.51 16.24
N GLU A 99 -4.74 6.61 15.19
CA GLU A 99 -4.89 7.83 14.38
C GLU A 99 -5.44 9.01 15.20
N ALA A 100 -6.44 8.75 16.05
CA ALA A 100 -7.00 9.76 16.94
C ALA A 100 -5.98 10.26 17.97
N LEU A 101 -5.12 9.38 18.46
CA LEU A 101 -3.98 9.75 19.32
C LEU A 101 -2.95 10.55 18.54
N ASP A 102 -2.54 10.04 17.37
CA ASP A 102 -1.51 10.64 16.53
C ASP A 102 -1.90 12.02 15.98
N ALA A 103 -3.19 12.26 15.75
CA ALA A 103 -3.70 13.59 15.36
C ALA A 103 -3.38 14.68 16.42
N ARG A 104 -3.18 14.29 17.70
CA ARG A 104 -2.88 15.20 18.81
C ARG A 104 -1.38 15.24 19.13
N THR A 105 -0.68 14.11 19.00
CA THR A 105 0.72 13.97 19.46
C THR A 105 1.73 14.01 18.32
N ALA A 106 1.32 13.59 17.09
CA ALA A 106 2.17 13.39 15.92
C ALA A 106 3.34 12.40 16.15
N GLU A 107 3.25 11.53 17.15
CA GLU A 107 4.32 10.61 17.54
C GLU A 107 4.33 9.35 16.67
N LEU A 108 3.15 8.72 16.45
CA LEU A 108 3.06 7.42 15.78
C LEU A 108 3.38 7.49 14.29
N ARG A 109 3.03 8.61 13.62
CA ARG A 109 3.32 8.81 12.17
C ARG A 109 4.81 8.86 11.86
N PHE A 110 5.66 9.08 12.85
CA PHE A 110 7.12 9.09 12.75
C PHE A 110 7.78 7.90 13.44
N ASP A 111 7.01 7.01 14.08
CA ASP A 111 7.52 5.74 14.59
C ASP A 111 7.67 4.75 13.43
N ILE A 112 8.81 4.86 12.73
CA ILE A 112 9.10 4.07 11.53
C ILE A 112 9.17 2.58 11.85
N GLU A 113 9.63 2.20 13.04
CA GLU A 113 9.68 0.80 13.46
C GLU A 113 8.27 0.21 13.64
N LEU A 114 7.34 0.96 14.25
CA LEU A 114 5.94 0.59 14.35
C LEU A 114 5.32 0.42 12.96
N LEU A 115 5.45 1.43 12.09
CA LEU A 115 4.88 1.39 10.75
C LEU A 115 5.44 0.23 9.92
N ALA A 116 6.75 -0.04 10.02
CA ALA A 116 7.39 -1.18 9.37
C ALA A 116 6.88 -2.51 9.93
N HIS A 117 6.67 -2.61 11.24
CA HIS A 117 6.09 -3.80 11.86
C HIS A 117 4.68 -4.09 11.34
N ARG A 118 3.86 -3.05 11.09
CA ARG A 118 2.54 -3.20 10.46
C ARG A 118 2.63 -3.77 9.04
N LEU A 119 3.60 -3.31 8.25
CA LEU A 119 3.84 -3.85 6.89
C LEU A 119 4.33 -5.30 6.92
N VAL A 120 5.23 -5.64 7.84
CA VAL A 120 5.68 -7.03 8.06
C VAL A 120 4.50 -7.93 8.40
N GLY A 121 3.64 -7.51 9.33
CA GLY A 121 2.45 -8.25 9.71
C GLY A 121 1.49 -8.44 8.54
N ALA A 122 1.25 -7.39 7.74
CA ALA A 122 0.41 -7.47 6.55
C ALA A 122 0.99 -8.41 5.48
N THR A 123 2.31 -8.40 5.31
CA THR A 123 2.99 -9.32 4.38
C THR A 123 2.84 -10.78 4.83
N ASN A 124 3.04 -11.06 6.11
CA ASN A 124 2.85 -12.40 6.66
C ASN A 124 1.38 -12.87 6.52
N TRP A 125 0.43 -11.96 6.77
CA TRP A 125 -0.99 -12.25 6.57
C TRP A 125 -1.29 -12.59 5.10
N LEU A 126 -0.76 -11.83 4.12
CA LEU A 126 -0.93 -12.14 2.70
C LEU A 126 -0.32 -13.50 2.34
N SER A 127 0.86 -13.82 2.85
CA SER A 127 1.51 -15.11 2.62
C SER A 127 0.71 -16.29 3.18
N SER A 128 -0.16 -16.07 4.17
CA SER A 128 -1.09 -17.09 4.68
C SER A 128 -2.36 -17.27 3.85
N GLN A 129 -2.63 -16.35 2.89
CA GLN A 129 -3.79 -16.45 2.01
C GLN A 129 -3.46 -17.33 0.81
N PRO A 130 -4.17 -18.45 0.55
CA PRO A 130 -3.81 -19.41 -0.51
C PRO A 130 -3.66 -18.79 -1.89
N GLN A 131 -4.48 -17.80 -2.22
CA GLN A 131 -4.46 -17.11 -3.51
C GLN A 131 -3.29 -16.13 -3.67
N MET A 132 -2.69 -15.67 -2.55
CA MET A 132 -1.63 -14.66 -2.52
C MET A 132 -0.26 -15.26 -2.20
N ALA A 133 -0.21 -16.44 -1.56
CA ALA A 133 1.00 -17.05 -1.01
C ALA A 133 2.16 -17.23 -2.03
N GLN A 134 1.82 -17.35 -3.32
CA GLN A 134 2.81 -17.54 -4.40
C GLN A 134 3.13 -16.24 -5.14
N LEU A 135 2.47 -15.12 -4.81
CA LEU A 135 2.72 -13.85 -5.49
C LEU A 135 3.96 -13.16 -4.91
N PRO A 136 4.93 -12.76 -5.75
CA PRO A 136 6.05 -11.94 -5.29
C PRO A 136 5.53 -10.58 -4.79
N VAL A 137 6.11 -10.13 -3.67
CA VAL A 137 5.66 -8.94 -2.95
C VAL A 137 6.51 -7.73 -3.31
N GLY A 138 5.87 -6.60 -3.59
CA GLY A 138 6.48 -5.29 -3.70
C GLY A 138 5.93 -4.32 -2.65
N TYR A 139 6.71 -3.31 -2.30
CA TYR A 139 6.27 -2.20 -1.44
C TYR A 139 6.28 -0.89 -2.19
N PHE A 140 5.18 -0.14 -2.11
CA PHE A 140 5.09 1.26 -2.55
C PHE A 140 4.92 2.15 -1.32
N GLY A 141 5.95 2.93 -0.99
CA GLY A 141 5.95 3.82 0.16
C GLY A 141 5.90 5.30 -0.23
N ALA A 142 5.08 6.09 0.45
CA ALA A 142 4.99 7.53 0.26
C ALA A 142 5.48 8.27 1.52
N SER A 143 6.30 9.31 1.37
CA SER A 143 6.82 10.12 2.49
C SER A 143 7.41 9.24 3.61
N THR A 144 6.92 9.32 4.86
CA THR A 144 7.33 8.45 5.99
C THR A 144 7.06 6.97 5.72
N GLY A 145 6.00 6.64 4.96
CA GLY A 145 5.70 5.26 4.56
C GLY A 145 6.81 4.63 3.71
N ALA A 146 7.62 5.44 3.00
CA ALA A 146 8.77 4.92 2.26
C ALA A 146 9.86 4.39 3.21
N ALA A 147 10.12 5.06 4.32
CA ALA A 147 11.04 4.58 5.34
C ALA A 147 10.55 3.26 5.95
N ALA A 148 9.26 3.20 6.31
CA ALA A 148 8.64 1.98 6.82
C ALA A 148 8.75 0.82 5.81
N ALA A 149 8.53 1.07 4.52
CA ALA A 149 8.69 0.08 3.46
C ALA A 149 10.13 -0.46 3.36
N LEU A 150 11.13 0.42 3.47
CA LEU A 150 12.54 0.04 3.42
C LEU A 150 12.96 -0.75 4.66
N VAL A 151 12.51 -0.35 5.86
CA VAL A 151 12.76 -1.12 7.09
C VAL A 151 12.10 -2.49 7.04
N ALA A 152 10.85 -2.57 6.57
CA ALA A 152 10.14 -3.83 6.40
C ALA A 152 10.81 -4.74 5.36
N ALA A 153 11.27 -4.18 4.23
CA ALA A 153 12.01 -4.93 3.21
C ALA A 153 13.33 -5.49 3.75
N ALA A 154 14.03 -4.73 4.60
CA ALA A 154 15.26 -5.21 5.26
C ALA A 154 15.00 -6.32 6.29
N LYS A 155 13.78 -6.40 6.85
CA LYS A 155 13.34 -7.47 7.77
C LYS A 155 12.84 -8.72 7.04
N LEU A 156 12.39 -8.59 5.79
CA LEU A 156 11.83 -9.67 4.97
C LEU A 156 12.59 -9.80 3.62
N PRO A 157 13.93 -10.05 3.65
CA PRO A 157 14.76 -10.04 2.44
C PRO A 157 14.35 -11.10 1.40
N ASP A 158 13.79 -12.22 1.86
CA ASP A 158 13.40 -13.33 0.97
C ASP A 158 11.99 -13.19 0.40
N LEU A 159 11.16 -12.30 0.96
CA LEU A 159 9.77 -12.11 0.54
C LEU A 159 9.57 -10.86 -0.31
N VAL A 160 10.31 -9.79 -0.03
CA VAL A 160 10.13 -8.51 -0.72
C VAL A 160 11.04 -8.42 -1.93
N ALA A 161 10.44 -8.44 -3.12
CA ALA A 161 11.15 -8.50 -4.40
C ALA A 161 11.43 -7.12 -5.01
N ALA A 162 10.76 -6.05 -4.57
CA ALA A 162 10.99 -4.68 -5.04
C ALA A 162 10.42 -3.62 -4.09
N VAL A 163 11.04 -2.45 -4.05
CA VAL A 163 10.55 -1.27 -3.32
C VAL A 163 10.50 -0.06 -4.25
N VAL A 164 9.42 0.72 -4.15
CA VAL A 164 9.30 2.06 -4.77
C VAL A 164 9.00 3.07 -3.66
N SER A 165 9.77 4.14 -3.63
CA SER A 165 9.61 5.30 -2.73
C SER A 165 9.16 6.50 -3.54
N ARG A 166 8.00 7.08 -3.23
CA ARG A 166 7.47 8.30 -3.86
C ARG A 166 7.53 9.48 -2.90
N GLY A 167 8.32 10.50 -3.22
CA GLY A 167 8.53 11.67 -2.34
C GLY A 167 8.92 11.22 -0.93
N GLY A 168 9.70 10.15 -0.85
CA GLY A 168 9.95 9.43 0.39
C GLY A 168 10.98 10.09 1.28
N ARG A 169 10.92 9.70 2.57
CA ARG A 169 11.93 10.01 3.60
C ARG A 169 12.76 8.75 3.91
N PRO A 170 13.52 8.22 2.88
CA PRO A 170 14.30 7.00 3.06
C PRO A 170 15.40 7.16 4.13
N ASP A 171 15.85 8.39 4.40
CA ASP A 171 16.78 8.73 5.47
C ASP A 171 16.30 8.24 6.86
N LEU A 172 15.00 8.22 7.10
CA LEU A 172 14.40 7.73 8.36
C LEU A 172 14.54 6.20 8.53
N ALA A 173 14.87 5.46 7.48
CA ALA A 173 15.18 4.04 7.58
C ALA A 173 16.57 3.76 8.18
N GLY A 174 17.44 4.77 8.27
CA GLY A 174 18.74 4.69 8.94
C GLY A 174 19.57 3.49 8.48
N ASN A 175 20.11 2.75 9.44
CA ASN A 175 20.96 1.58 9.16
C ASN A 175 20.27 0.43 8.41
N ALA A 176 18.93 0.43 8.30
CA ALA A 176 18.22 -0.58 7.54
C ALA A 176 18.52 -0.47 6.04
N LEU A 177 18.83 0.72 5.52
CA LEU A 177 19.17 0.94 4.11
C LEU A 177 20.24 -0.02 3.59
N ARG A 178 21.30 -0.25 4.37
CA ARG A 178 22.41 -1.15 3.98
C ARG A 178 22.03 -2.63 3.95
N ARG A 179 20.90 -2.99 4.58
CA ARG A 179 20.39 -4.37 4.66
C ARG A 179 19.26 -4.65 3.67
N VAL A 180 18.76 -3.63 2.97
CA VAL A 180 17.78 -3.80 1.92
C VAL A 180 18.43 -4.53 0.75
N VAL A 181 17.94 -5.72 0.41
CA VAL A 181 18.36 -6.53 -0.76
C VAL A 181 17.41 -6.37 -1.93
N ALA A 182 16.20 -5.89 -1.69
CA ALA A 182 15.20 -5.63 -2.71
C ALA A 182 15.63 -4.47 -3.62
N PRO A 183 15.58 -4.60 -4.95
CA PRO A 183 15.74 -3.50 -5.88
C PRO A 183 14.86 -2.31 -5.51
N THR A 184 15.44 -1.12 -5.41
CA THR A 184 14.78 0.06 -4.86
C THR A 184 14.78 1.23 -5.85
N LEU A 185 13.59 1.75 -6.15
CA LEU A 185 13.39 2.97 -6.93
C LEU A 185 12.99 4.12 -6.00
N LEU A 186 13.74 5.20 -6.05
CA LEU A 186 13.42 6.46 -5.39
C LEU A 186 12.86 7.44 -6.45
N ILE A 187 11.68 8.01 -6.22
CA ILE A 187 11.05 8.98 -7.12
C ILE A 187 10.83 10.27 -6.32
N VAL A 188 11.39 11.38 -6.79
CA VAL A 188 11.37 12.66 -6.07
C VAL A 188 10.99 13.78 -7.04
N GLY A 189 10.23 14.76 -6.55
CA GLY A 189 9.95 15.99 -7.29
C GLY A 189 11.19 16.89 -7.38
N GLY A 190 11.45 17.46 -8.54
CA GLY A 190 12.62 18.32 -8.77
C GLY A 190 12.62 19.61 -7.94
N GLU A 191 11.43 20.07 -7.54
CA GLU A 191 11.26 21.26 -6.68
C GLU A 191 11.21 20.90 -5.18
N ASP A 192 11.21 19.61 -4.81
CA ASP A 192 11.31 19.16 -3.42
C ASP A 192 12.79 19.02 -3.00
N LEU A 193 13.52 20.12 -3.03
CA LEU A 193 14.99 20.14 -2.89
C LEU A 193 15.47 19.45 -1.62
N ARG A 194 14.74 19.65 -0.50
CA ARG A 194 15.12 19.04 0.78
C ARG A 194 14.99 17.52 0.74
N VAL A 195 13.91 17.00 0.21
CA VAL A 195 13.68 15.56 0.07
C VAL A 195 14.62 14.97 -0.97
N LEU A 196 14.94 15.71 -2.03
CA LEU A 196 15.89 15.30 -3.05
C LEU A 196 17.28 15.07 -2.44
N GLU A 197 17.78 16.00 -1.61
CA GLU A 197 19.05 15.85 -0.89
C GLU A 197 19.07 14.58 -0.02
N LEU A 198 18.00 14.35 0.75
CA LEU A 198 17.87 13.16 1.61
C LEU A 198 17.82 11.86 0.81
N ASN A 199 17.22 11.88 -0.38
CA ASN A 199 17.20 10.73 -1.27
C ASN A 199 18.56 10.43 -1.90
N TRP A 200 19.38 11.45 -2.21
CA TRP A 200 20.77 11.24 -2.64
C TRP A 200 21.61 10.56 -1.56
N ILE A 201 21.47 10.99 -0.30
CA ILE A 201 22.16 10.37 0.83
C ILE A 201 21.72 8.90 0.98
N ALA A 202 20.43 8.64 0.97
CA ALA A 202 19.90 7.28 1.09
C ALA A 202 20.29 6.39 -0.11
N LEU A 203 20.32 6.95 -1.32
CA LEU A 203 20.77 6.24 -2.51
C LEU A 203 22.22 5.74 -2.33
N ALA A 204 23.11 6.54 -1.74
CA ALA A 204 24.49 6.14 -1.50
C ALA A 204 24.58 4.94 -0.52
N GLU A 205 23.70 4.87 0.49
CA GLU A 205 23.65 3.81 1.50
C GLU A 205 23.04 2.49 1.02
N LEU A 206 22.12 2.53 0.07
CA LEU A 206 21.50 1.34 -0.52
C LEU A 206 22.57 0.52 -1.27
N ARG A 207 22.55 -0.81 -1.11
CA ARG A 207 23.49 -1.74 -1.75
C ARG A 207 22.86 -2.57 -2.86
N ALA A 208 21.54 -2.78 -2.81
CA ALA A 208 20.76 -3.46 -3.84
C ALA A 208 20.75 -2.67 -5.17
N PRO A 209 20.31 -3.25 -6.29
CA PRO A 209 20.00 -2.50 -7.49
C PRO A 209 19.10 -1.32 -7.15
N LYS A 210 19.48 -0.12 -7.56
CA LYS A 210 18.83 1.12 -7.14
C LYS A 210 18.77 2.12 -8.27
N LYS A 211 17.76 2.99 -8.25
CA LYS A 211 17.62 4.12 -9.17
C LYS A 211 16.97 5.30 -8.45
N LEU A 212 17.36 6.51 -8.83
CA LEU A 212 16.68 7.75 -8.48
C LEU A 212 16.10 8.36 -9.75
N GLU A 213 14.80 8.61 -9.76
CA GLU A 213 14.08 9.36 -10.79
C GLU A 213 13.66 10.70 -10.21
N ILE A 214 14.04 11.77 -10.91
CA ILE A 214 13.67 13.14 -10.57
C ILE A 214 12.61 13.58 -11.56
N ILE A 215 11.45 14.00 -11.07
CA ILE A 215 10.36 14.51 -11.92
C ILE A 215 10.49 16.05 -11.99
N PRO A 216 10.91 16.60 -13.14
CA PRO A 216 11.15 18.03 -13.26
C PRO A 216 9.90 18.84 -12.94
N GLY A 217 10.04 19.95 -12.20
CA GLY A 217 8.98 20.87 -11.85
C GLY A 217 7.96 20.32 -10.82
N ALA A 218 8.06 19.05 -10.43
CA ALA A 218 7.16 18.49 -9.44
C ALA A 218 7.58 18.86 -8.01
N THR A 219 6.59 19.15 -7.16
CA THR A 219 6.73 19.36 -5.73
C THR A 219 6.54 18.03 -4.95
N HIS A 220 6.49 18.09 -3.63
CA HIS A 220 6.37 16.92 -2.75
C HIS A 220 5.14 16.05 -3.03
N LEU A 221 4.02 16.67 -3.41
CA LEU A 221 2.75 15.98 -3.57
C LEU A 221 2.49 15.51 -5.00
N PHE A 222 3.31 15.92 -5.98
CA PHE A 222 3.15 15.57 -7.40
C PHE A 222 1.77 15.98 -7.95
N GLU A 223 1.32 17.19 -7.61
CA GLU A 223 0.03 17.74 -8.04
C GLU A 223 0.12 18.45 -9.39
N GLU A 224 1.33 18.65 -9.87
CA GLU A 224 1.61 19.29 -11.15
C GLU A 224 1.19 18.35 -12.30
N LYS A 225 0.87 18.96 -13.44
CA LYS A 225 0.40 18.25 -14.63
C LYS A 225 1.38 17.13 -15.01
N GLU A 226 0.87 15.93 -15.23
CA GLU A 226 1.60 14.73 -15.64
C GLU A 226 2.65 14.21 -14.63
N ALA A 227 2.78 14.86 -13.46
CA ALA A 227 3.76 14.45 -12.45
C ALA A 227 3.37 13.11 -11.81
N LEU A 228 2.12 12.95 -11.40
CA LEU A 228 1.63 11.71 -10.80
C LEU A 228 1.55 10.56 -11.81
N GLU A 229 1.23 10.85 -13.06
CA GLU A 229 1.28 9.90 -14.18
C GLU A 229 2.69 9.35 -14.37
N SER A 230 3.69 10.22 -14.34
CA SER A 230 5.11 9.83 -14.42
C SER A 230 5.50 8.92 -13.25
N VAL A 231 5.10 9.27 -12.03
CA VAL A 231 5.28 8.40 -10.84
C VAL A 231 4.70 7.03 -11.07
N ALA A 232 3.45 6.97 -11.53
CA ALA A 232 2.74 5.69 -11.75
C ALA A 232 3.42 4.83 -12.83
N GLN A 233 3.89 5.45 -13.92
CA GLN A 233 4.60 4.73 -14.99
C GLN A 233 5.97 4.22 -14.52
N PHE A 234 6.76 5.01 -13.79
CA PHE A 234 8.02 4.54 -13.22
C PHE A 234 7.80 3.40 -12.23
N ALA A 235 6.84 3.53 -11.33
CA ALA A 235 6.48 2.47 -10.38
C ALA A 235 6.05 1.19 -11.09
N LYS A 236 5.14 1.29 -12.07
CA LYS A 236 4.67 0.16 -12.89
C LYS A 236 5.85 -0.58 -13.54
N ASN A 237 6.72 0.15 -14.24
CA ASN A 237 7.85 -0.44 -14.96
C ASN A 237 8.82 -1.14 -14.00
N TRP A 238 9.07 -0.54 -12.83
CA TRP A 238 9.92 -1.13 -11.80
C TRP A 238 9.35 -2.42 -11.22
N PHE A 239 8.08 -2.40 -10.83
CA PHE A 239 7.44 -3.60 -10.29
C PHE A 239 7.32 -4.71 -11.32
N LEU A 240 6.92 -4.42 -12.57
CA LEU A 240 6.86 -5.43 -13.62
C LEU A 240 8.23 -6.07 -13.86
N LEU A 241 9.32 -5.28 -13.86
CA LEU A 241 10.67 -5.80 -14.06
C LEU A 241 11.10 -6.77 -12.95
N TYR A 242 10.87 -6.42 -11.69
CA TYR A 242 11.45 -7.16 -10.57
C TYR A 242 10.51 -8.22 -10.00
N LEU A 243 9.20 -7.98 -9.94
CA LEU A 243 8.24 -9.00 -9.50
C LEU A 243 8.14 -10.14 -10.52
N PHE A 244 8.19 -9.83 -11.83
CA PHE A 244 8.19 -10.87 -12.86
C PHE A 244 9.44 -11.77 -12.79
N ARG A 245 10.62 -11.18 -12.57
CA ARG A 245 11.87 -11.94 -12.40
C ARG A 245 11.85 -12.82 -11.16
N ALA A 246 11.28 -12.34 -10.05
CA ALA A 246 11.13 -13.13 -8.83
C ALA A 246 10.21 -14.33 -9.06
N ASN A 247 9.09 -14.15 -9.75
CA ASN A 247 8.16 -15.23 -10.09
C ASN A 247 8.80 -16.31 -10.99
N GLN A 248 9.66 -15.91 -11.95
CA GLN A 248 10.40 -16.88 -12.77
C GLN A 248 11.39 -17.72 -11.95
N ARG A 249 12.13 -17.09 -11.02
CA ARG A 249 13.08 -17.80 -10.16
C ARG A 249 12.39 -18.82 -9.25
N ALA A 250 11.24 -18.47 -8.67
CA ALA A 250 10.46 -19.37 -7.82
C ALA A 250 9.91 -20.60 -8.58
N ARG A 251 9.68 -20.50 -9.90
CA ARG A 251 9.21 -21.61 -10.74
C ARG A 251 10.34 -22.53 -11.21
N THR A 252 11.60 -22.11 -11.11
CA THR A 252 12.79 -22.87 -11.57
C THR A 252 13.59 -23.44 -10.41
N ALA A 253 13.27 -23.12 -9.17
CA ALA A 253 13.85 -23.67 -7.94
C ALA A 253 13.00 -24.79 -7.37
#